data_9276d6a2bff044f0a32e1d48e618b443
#
_entry.id   9276d6a2bff044f0a32e1d48e618b443
#
_cell.length_a   1.000
_cell.length_b   1.000
_cell.length_c   1.000
_cell.angle_alpha   90.00
_cell.angle_beta   90.00
_cell.angle_gamma   90.00
#
_symmetry.space_group_name_H-M   'P 1'
#
loop_
_entity.id
_entity.type
_entity.pdbx_description
1 polymer ?
#
loop_
_entity_poly.entity_id
_entity_poly.type
_entity_poly.pdbx_seq_one_letter_code
_entity_poly.pdbx_strand_id
1 'polypeptide(L)'
;MTERIWCIQKSRLFQNLSATDLAFLESRARVRAFPKNSSIYFPSDAAESVFVLAEGRVRLYSITPDGKQAILAIIEPGELFGELALLGSDERDEFAQAVGASKVVAIPRDSVET
;
A
#
# COMPACT_ATOMS: atom_id res chain seq x y z
N MET A 1 -11.15 13.23 12.76
CA MET A 1 -10.86 12.01 11.97
C MET A 1 -9.38 11.92 11.71
N THR A 2 -8.79 10.76 11.92
CA THR A 2 -7.37 10.58 11.71
C THR A 2 -7.06 10.40 10.22
N GLU A 3 -5.81 10.65 9.84
CA GLU A 3 -5.33 10.42 8.49
C GLU A 3 -5.58 8.98 8.03
N ARG A 4 -5.43 8.01 8.93
CA ARG A 4 -5.66 6.59 8.62
C ARG A 4 -7.10 6.32 8.21
N ILE A 5 -8.07 6.87 8.95
CA ILE A 5 -9.49 6.71 8.61
C ILE A 5 -9.79 7.33 7.25
N TRP A 6 -9.27 8.53 7.00
CA TRP A 6 -9.50 9.23 5.75
C TRP A 6 -9.02 8.39 4.55
N CYS A 7 -7.82 7.83 4.64
CA CYS A 7 -7.27 7.01 3.57
C CYS A 7 -8.06 5.74 3.35
N ILE A 8 -8.47 5.08 4.43
CA ILE A 8 -9.25 3.85 4.33
C ILE A 8 -10.60 4.13 3.67
N GLN A 9 -11.25 5.22 4.05
CA GLN A 9 -12.55 5.59 3.48
C GLN A 9 -12.45 5.95 1.99
N LYS A 10 -11.32 6.47 1.54
CA LYS A 10 -11.11 6.83 0.14
C LYS A 10 -10.90 5.62 -0.75
N SER A 11 -10.45 4.51 -0.20
CA SER A 11 -10.17 3.31 -0.98
C SER A 11 -11.47 2.61 -1.38
N ARG A 12 -11.56 2.21 -2.65
CA ARG A 12 -12.73 1.46 -3.14
C ARG A 12 -12.96 0.16 -2.40
N LEU A 13 -11.89 -0.48 -1.98
CA LEU A 13 -11.98 -1.75 -1.27
C LEU A 13 -12.75 -1.63 0.04
N PHE A 14 -12.70 -0.46 0.67
CA PHE A 14 -13.25 -0.24 2.01
C PHE A 14 -14.48 0.67 2.03
N GLN A 15 -15.08 0.98 0.88
CA GLN A 15 -16.18 1.93 0.80
C GLN A 15 -17.44 1.52 1.56
N ASN A 16 -17.69 0.23 1.66
CA ASN A 16 -18.93 -0.28 2.25
C ASN A 16 -18.77 -0.80 3.68
N LEU A 17 -17.69 -0.42 4.34
CA LEU A 17 -17.44 -0.87 5.70
C LEU A 17 -18.31 -0.13 6.70
N SER A 18 -18.76 -0.85 7.74
CA SER A 18 -19.47 -0.24 8.86
C SER A 18 -18.50 0.59 9.69
N ALA A 19 -19.06 1.45 10.57
CA ALA A 19 -18.23 2.23 11.50
C ALA A 19 -17.38 1.34 12.39
N THR A 20 -17.92 0.18 12.80
CA THR A 20 -17.18 -0.77 13.63
C THR A 20 -15.99 -1.36 12.86
N ASP A 21 -16.20 -1.73 11.60
CA ASP A 21 -15.14 -2.27 10.76
C ASP A 21 -14.05 -1.24 10.50
N LEU A 22 -14.43 0.01 10.24
CA LEU A 22 -13.48 1.10 10.04
C LEU A 22 -12.63 1.34 11.29
N ALA A 23 -13.27 1.32 12.46
CA ALA A 23 -12.56 1.49 13.73
C ALA A 23 -11.55 0.36 13.94
N PHE A 24 -11.93 -0.87 13.62
CA PHE A 24 -11.04 -2.03 13.74
C PHE A 24 -9.81 -1.87 12.84
N LEU A 25 -10.03 -1.53 11.57
CA LEU A 25 -8.93 -1.35 10.63
C LEU A 25 -8.03 -0.19 11.04
N GLU A 26 -8.64 0.92 11.49
CA GLU A 26 -7.88 2.07 11.94
C GLU A 26 -6.97 1.72 13.11
N SER A 27 -7.44 0.90 14.03
CA SER A 27 -6.66 0.49 15.20
C SER A 27 -5.45 -0.38 14.81
N ARG A 28 -5.52 -1.08 13.68
CA ARG A 28 -4.45 -1.95 13.18
C ARG A 28 -3.55 -1.27 12.16
N ALA A 29 -4.04 -0.21 11.52
CA ALA A 29 -3.31 0.49 10.48
C ALA A 29 -2.16 1.32 11.07
N ARG A 30 -1.07 1.43 10.29
CA ARG A 30 0.09 2.21 10.70
C ARG A 30 0.46 3.19 9.60
N VAL A 31 0.73 4.44 9.98
CA VAL A 31 1.23 5.45 9.03
C VAL A 31 2.74 5.33 8.98
N ARG A 32 3.27 5.24 7.77
CA ARG A 32 4.71 5.16 7.54
C ARG A 32 5.12 6.23 6.54
N ALA A 33 6.19 6.96 6.84
CA ALA A 33 6.70 8.02 5.99
C ALA A 33 7.94 7.51 5.24
N PHE A 34 8.04 7.89 3.97
CA PHE A 34 9.17 7.51 3.11
C PHE A 34 9.72 8.76 2.44
N PRO A 35 11.02 9.01 2.53
CA PRO A 35 11.62 10.12 1.79
C PRO A 35 11.64 9.84 0.30
N LYS A 36 11.85 10.88 -0.47
CA LYS A 36 11.96 10.78 -1.93
C LYS A 36 12.97 9.70 -2.32
N ASN A 37 12.59 8.88 -3.29
CA ASN A 37 13.40 7.81 -3.89
C ASN A 37 13.67 6.62 -2.98
N SER A 38 13.09 6.57 -1.77
CA SER A 38 13.25 5.39 -0.91
C SER A 38 12.34 4.27 -1.36
N SER A 39 12.75 3.04 -1.11
CA SER A 39 11.96 1.86 -1.45
C SER A 39 10.99 1.54 -0.31
N ILE A 40 9.75 1.21 -0.68
CA ILE A 40 8.72 0.80 0.26
C ILE A 40 8.80 -0.70 0.46
N TYR A 41 8.94 -1.45 -0.64
CA TYR A 41 9.22 -2.88 -0.58
C TYR A 41 9.96 -3.32 -1.85
N PHE A 42 10.49 -4.53 -1.80
CA PHE A 42 11.24 -5.16 -2.89
C PHE A 42 10.57 -6.48 -3.29
N PRO A 43 10.81 -6.97 -4.50
CA PRO A 43 10.38 -8.33 -4.86
C PRO A 43 10.94 -9.33 -3.86
N SER A 44 10.17 -10.36 -3.59
CA SER A 44 10.46 -11.41 -2.60
C SER A 44 10.38 -10.99 -1.14
N ASP A 45 10.11 -9.71 -0.84
CA ASP A 45 9.77 -9.34 0.52
C ASP A 45 8.45 -10.00 0.91
N ALA A 46 8.30 -10.30 2.18
CA ALA A 46 7.06 -10.88 2.68
C ALA A 46 5.89 -9.92 2.47
N ALA A 47 4.79 -10.43 1.94
CA ALA A 47 3.59 -9.63 1.66
C ALA A 47 2.68 -9.61 2.89
N GLU A 48 3.02 -8.79 3.87
CA GLU A 48 2.37 -8.77 5.18
C GLU A 48 1.30 -7.69 5.34
N SER A 49 1.25 -6.73 4.43
CA SER A 49 0.33 -5.59 4.53
C SER A 49 -0.17 -5.20 3.15
N VAL A 50 -1.35 -4.58 3.13
CA VAL A 50 -1.81 -3.82 1.99
C VAL A 50 -1.63 -2.34 2.32
N PHE A 51 -1.38 -1.51 1.32
CA PHE A 51 -1.07 -0.10 1.52
C PHE A 51 -2.08 0.82 0.83
N VAL A 52 -2.39 1.93 1.49
CA VAL A 52 -3.14 3.04 0.88
C VAL A 52 -2.23 4.26 0.92
N LEU A 53 -2.08 4.93 -0.21
CA LEU A 53 -1.25 6.13 -0.26
C LEU A 53 -2.01 7.31 0.33
N ALA A 54 -1.42 7.96 1.34
CA ALA A 54 -2.00 9.14 1.98
C ALA A 54 -1.52 10.43 1.33
N GLU A 55 -0.23 10.53 1.09
CA GLU A 55 0.40 11.72 0.49
C GLU A 55 1.52 11.28 -0.42
N GLY A 56 1.81 12.09 -1.43
CA GLY A 56 2.95 11.88 -2.32
C GLY A 56 2.57 11.06 -3.54
N ARG A 57 3.51 10.26 -3.99
CA ARG A 57 3.33 9.42 -5.18
C ARG A 57 4.26 8.22 -5.09
N VAL A 58 3.77 7.08 -5.53
CA VAL A 58 4.51 5.82 -5.49
C VAL A 58 4.51 5.23 -6.89
N ARG A 59 5.64 4.70 -7.32
CA ARG A 59 5.70 3.93 -8.57
C ARG A 59 5.93 2.45 -8.26
N LEU A 60 5.21 1.61 -8.97
CA LEU A 60 5.40 0.17 -8.94
C LEU A 60 6.11 -0.20 -10.23
N TYR A 61 7.17 -0.99 -10.13
CA TYR A 61 7.93 -1.37 -11.32
C TYR A 61 8.57 -2.73 -11.15
N SER A 62 8.96 -3.31 -12.29
CA SER A 62 9.74 -4.54 -12.31
C SER A 62 11.03 -4.28 -13.06
N ILE A 63 11.99 -5.20 -12.92
CA ILE A 63 13.25 -5.16 -13.69
C ILE A 63 13.16 -6.27 -14.72
N THR A 64 13.31 -5.92 -15.99
CA THR A 64 13.28 -6.88 -17.08
C THR A 64 14.59 -7.68 -17.13
N PRO A 65 14.64 -8.83 -17.84
CA PRO A 65 15.87 -9.62 -17.92
C PRO A 65 17.08 -8.87 -18.48
N ASP A 66 16.85 -7.83 -19.27
CA ASP A 66 17.95 -7.00 -19.81
C ASP A 66 18.30 -5.82 -18.88
N GLY A 67 17.75 -5.80 -17.66
CA GLY A 67 18.14 -4.82 -16.64
C GLY A 67 17.39 -3.50 -16.70
N LYS A 68 16.35 -3.40 -17.51
CA LYS A 68 15.57 -2.16 -17.64
C LYS A 68 14.37 -2.16 -16.69
N GLN A 69 13.99 -0.98 -16.23
CA GLN A 69 12.78 -0.84 -15.41
C GLN A 69 11.54 -0.78 -16.29
N ALA A 70 10.54 -1.56 -15.93
CA ALA A 70 9.22 -1.53 -16.56
C ALA A 70 8.22 -0.99 -15.54
N ILE A 71 7.67 0.18 -15.81
CA ILE A 71 6.70 0.81 -14.90
C ILE A 71 5.37 0.07 -15.03
N LEU A 72 4.88 -0.45 -13.91
CA LEU A 72 3.62 -1.18 -13.86
C LEU A 72 2.46 -0.26 -13.49
N ALA A 73 2.69 0.69 -12.59
CA ALA A 73 1.64 1.62 -12.16
C ALA A 73 2.25 2.81 -11.45
N ILE A 74 1.53 3.93 -11.48
CA ILE A 74 1.81 5.10 -10.66
C ILE A 74 0.63 5.24 -9.70
N ILE A 75 0.92 5.25 -8.41
CA ILE A 75 -0.10 5.29 -7.36
C ILE A 75 -0.25 6.72 -6.88
N GLU A 76 -1.50 7.18 -6.85
CA GLU A 76 -1.87 8.51 -6.40
C GLU A 76 -2.54 8.45 -5.02
N PRO A 77 -2.63 9.57 -4.28
CA PRO A 77 -3.28 9.56 -2.97
C PRO A 77 -4.70 9.00 -3.02
N GLY A 78 -5.02 8.15 -2.06
CA GLY A 78 -6.30 7.44 -1.98
C GLY A 78 -6.30 6.10 -2.65
N GLU A 79 -5.28 5.78 -3.45
CA GLU A 79 -5.21 4.51 -4.16
C GLU A 79 -4.53 3.43 -3.34
N LEU A 80 -4.92 2.21 -3.59
CA LEU A 80 -4.43 1.00 -2.92
C LEU A 80 -3.27 0.42 -3.71
N PHE A 81 -2.28 -0.11 -3.01
CA PHE A 81 -1.23 -0.90 -3.66
C PHE A 81 -0.73 -2.00 -2.71
N GLY A 82 0.01 -2.96 -3.27
CA GLY A 82 0.45 -4.11 -2.49
C GLY A 82 -0.68 -5.09 -2.19
N GLU A 83 -1.76 -5.03 -2.95
CA GLU A 83 -2.98 -5.82 -2.70
C GLU A 83 -2.82 -7.29 -3.03
N LEU A 84 -1.72 -7.72 -3.67
CA LEU A 84 -1.47 -9.14 -3.91
C LEU A 84 -1.41 -9.94 -2.61
N ALA A 85 -1.08 -9.28 -1.50
CA ALA A 85 -1.14 -9.91 -0.19
C ALA A 85 -2.53 -10.45 0.11
N LEU A 86 -3.59 -9.80 -0.40
CA LEU A 86 -4.97 -10.21 -0.19
C LEU A 86 -5.39 -11.36 -1.11
N LEU A 87 -4.63 -11.60 -2.17
CA LEU A 87 -4.92 -12.66 -3.14
C LEU A 87 -4.17 -13.95 -2.85
N GLY A 88 -3.56 -14.03 -1.67
CA GLY A 88 -2.87 -15.24 -1.23
C GLY A 88 -1.38 -15.29 -1.58
N SER A 89 -0.82 -14.24 -2.17
CA SER A 89 0.61 -14.18 -2.40
C SER A 89 1.34 -13.96 -1.08
N ASP A 90 2.37 -14.76 -0.83
CA ASP A 90 3.19 -14.61 0.37
C ASP A 90 4.36 -13.67 0.18
N GLU A 91 4.72 -13.39 -1.06
CA GLU A 91 5.85 -12.53 -1.41
C GLU A 91 5.44 -11.47 -2.40
N ARG A 92 6.15 -10.34 -2.36
CA ARG A 92 5.99 -9.28 -3.35
C ARG A 92 6.62 -9.72 -4.67
N ASP A 93 6.05 -9.26 -5.79
CA ASP A 93 6.56 -9.56 -7.13
C ASP A 93 7.01 -8.32 -7.89
N GLU A 94 6.99 -7.16 -7.24
CA GLU A 94 7.40 -5.90 -7.85
C GLU A 94 8.14 -5.03 -6.83
N PHE A 95 8.78 -3.98 -7.34
CA PHE A 95 9.35 -2.91 -6.50
C PHE A 95 8.29 -1.84 -6.28
N ALA A 96 8.27 -1.25 -5.09
CA ALA A 96 7.49 -0.05 -4.80
C ALA A 96 8.43 1.02 -4.28
N GLN A 97 8.43 2.18 -4.91
CA GLN A 97 9.35 3.26 -4.59
C GLN A 97 8.61 4.59 -4.47
N ALA A 98 8.94 5.37 -3.45
CA ALA A 98 8.40 6.71 -3.29
C ALA A 98 9.03 7.63 -4.34
N VAL A 99 8.21 8.24 -5.19
CA VAL A 99 8.68 9.18 -6.22
C VAL A 99 9.03 10.51 -5.58
N GLY A 100 8.23 10.95 -4.61
CA GLY A 100 8.51 12.12 -3.78
C GLY A 100 8.36 11.72 -2.32
N ALA A 101 8.56 12.65 -1.39
CA ALA A 101 8.28 12.38 0.01
C ALA A 101 6.83 11.91 0.13
N SER A 102 6.62 10.75 0.73
CA SER A 102 5.32 10.08 0.71
C SER A 102 4.96 9.54 2.08
N LYS A 103 3.65 9.45 2.34
CA LYS A 103 3.12 8.76 3.52
C LYS A 103 2.15 7.71 3.06
N VAL A 104 2.28 6.52 3.62
CA VAL A 104 1.38 5.40 3.34
C VAL A 104 0.74 4.92 4.63
N VAL A 105 -0.46 4.37 4.50
CA VAL A 105 -1.14 3.68 5.58
C VAL A 105 -0.99 2.19 5.31
N ALA A 106 -0.26 1.49 6.18
CA ALA A 106 -0.06 0.06 6.08
C ALA A 106 -1.12 -0.65 6.92
N ILE A 107 -1.87 -1.54 6.30
CA ILE A 107 -2.93 -2.31 6.93
C ILE A 107 -2.50 -3.77 6.94
N PRO A 108 -2.35 -4.38 8.14
CA PRO A 108 -1.93 -5.77 8.21
C PRO A 108 -2.88 -6.68 7.43
N ARG A 109 -2.30 -7.61 6.71
CA ARG A 109 -3.01 -8.57 5.88
C ARG A 109 -4.10 -9.32 6.64
N ASP A 110 -3.78 -9.80 7.83
CA ASP A 110 -4.72 -10.59 8.63
C ASP A 110 -5.92 -9.78 9.13
N SER A 111 -5.81 -8.45 9.16
CA SER A 111 -6.92 -7.58 9.56
C SER A 111 -7.97 -7.45 8.47
N VAL A 112 -7.59 -7.70 7.21
CA VAL A 112 -8.48 -7.55 6.06
C VAL A 112 -9.12 -8.87 5.66
N GLU A 113 -8.46 -9.98 5.94
CA GLU A 113 -8.91 -11.32 5.54
C GLU A 113 -10.02 -11.92 6.40
N THR A 114 -10.39 -11.26 7.49
CA THR A 114 -11.42 -11.80 8.41
C THR A 114 -12.84 -11.54 7.93
#